data_e1e6248dd1f5f9d0c4cf18b1fac841f3
#
_entry.id   e1e6248dd1f5f9d0c4cf18b1fac841f3
#
_cell.length_a   1.000
_cell.length_b   1.000
_cell.length_c   1.000
_cell.angle_alpha   90.00
_cell.angle_beta   90.00
_cell.angle_gamma   90.00
#
_symmetry.space_group_name_H-M   'P 1'
#
loop_
_entity.id
_entity.type
_entity.pdbx_description
1 polymer ?
#
loop_
_entity_poly.entity_id
_entity_poly.type
_entity_poly.pdbx_seq_one_letter_code
_entity_poly.pdbx_strand_id
1 'polypeptide(L)'
;PHGGMKDYEEKEIDDILAYQYDFVCNGNEMASGAIRNHDLESLAKGFEVVGYTREEVEERFKSIFTAFKYGCPPHGGMAPGIDRILMLITPLGKKTALAKAARKEKSKLAG
;
A
#
# COMPACT_ATOMS: atom_id res chain seq x y z
N PRO A 1 5.76 7.90 -6.11
CA PRO A 1 6.61 8.92 -5.52
C PRO A 1 5.97 10.31 -5.58
N HIS A 2 6.37 11.22 -4.65
CA HIS A 2 5.88 12.60 -4.60
C HIS A 2 6.35 13.42 -5.81
N GLY A 3 7.59 13.23 -6.23
CA GLY A 3 8.22 13.95 -7.34
C GLY A 3 8.09 13.26 -8.71
N GLY A 4 7.32 12.19 -8.83
CA GLY A 4 7.18 11.44 -10.08
C GLY A 4 8.49 10.78 -10.51
N MET A 5 8.81 10.85 -11.81
CA MET A 5 10.04 10.28 -12.37
C MET A 5 11.32 10.88 -11.78
N LYS A 6 11.32 12.17 -11.44
CA LYS A 6 12.49 12.83 -10.86
C LYS A 6 12.97 12.19 -9.56
N ASP A 7 12.04 11.68 -8.75
CA ASP A 7 12.42 10.99 -7.51
C ASP A 7 13.25 9.74 -7.78
N TYR A 8 12.96 9.01 -8.86
CA TYR A 8 13.74 7.83 -9.26
C TYR A 8 15.10 8.15 -9.87
N GLU A 9 15.29 9.36 -10.39
CA GLU A 9 16.53 9.81 -11.02
C GLU A 9 17.47 10.46 -10.03
N GLU A 10 16.94 11.17 -9.02
CA GLU A 10 17.69 12.06 -8.13
C GLU A 10 17.86 11.50 -6.70
N LYS A 11 17.09 10.48 -6.31
CA LYS A 11 17.07 9.95 -4.93
C LYS A 11 17.43 8.48 -4.84
N GLU A 12 18.01 8.11 -3.71
CA GLU A 12 18.10 6.70 -3.34
C GLU A 12 16.69 6.13 -3.10
N ILE A 13 16.50 4.84 -3.38
CA ILE A 13 15.18 4.19 -3.33
C ILE A 13 14.52 4.36 -1.95
N ASP A 14 15.30 4.25 -0.88
CA ASP A 14 14.83 4.35 0.50
C ASP A 14 14.39 5.77 0.90
N ASP A 15 14.81 6.80 0.14
CA ASP A 15 14.46 8.19 0.35
C ASP A 15 13.24 8.65 -0.47
N ILE A 16 12.69 7.77 -1.31
CA ILE A 16 11.53 8.08 -2.14
C ILE A 16 10.24 8.05 -1.31
N LEU A 17 9.64 9.21 -1.11
CA LEU A 17 8.36 9.34 -0.43
C LEU A 17 7.18 9.02 -1.35
N ALA A 18 6.16 8.37 -0.80
CA ALA A 18 4.92 8.05 -1.49
C ALA A 18 3.71 8.68 -0.80
N TYR A 19 2.67 9.01 -1.55
CA TYR A 19 1.38 9.44 -1.02
C TYR A 19 0.58 8.24 -0.54
N GLN A 20 1.00 7.67 0.59
CA GLN A 20 0.30 6.59 1.27
C GLN A 20 -0.36 7.10 2.55
N TYR A 21 -1.44 6.47 2.94
CA TYR A 21 -2.17 6.81 4.16
C TYR A 21 -2.84 5.59 4.77
N ASP A 22 -2.90 5.59 6.09
CA ASP A 22 -3.60 4.58 6.87
C ASP A 22 -4.67 5.25 7.73
N PHE A 23 -5.83 4.64 7.77
CA PHE A 23 -6.89 5.00 8.70
C PHE A 23 -6.79 4.11 9.94
N VAL A 24 -6.49 4.73 11.08
CA VAL A 24 -6.27 4.03 12.35
C VAL A 24 -7.38 4.38 13.34
N CYS A 25 -7.95 3.37 13.98
CA CYS A 25 -8.95 3.52 15.02
C CYS A 25 -8.59 2.64 16.22
N ASN A 26 -8.53 3.24 17.41
CA ASN A 26 -8.17 2.55 18.66
C ASN A 26 -6.86 1.73 18.56
N GLY A 27 -5.85 2.27 17.88
CA GLY A 27 -4.56 1.60 17.69
C GLY A 27 -4.56 0.45 16.66
N ASN A 28 -5.66 0.25 15.93
CA ASN A 28 -5.75 -0.73 14.87
C ASN A 28 -5.91 -0.02 13.52
N GLU A 29 -5.09 -0.41 12.55
CA GLU A 29 -5.24 0.00 11.16
C GLU A 29 -6.52 -0.62 10.59
N MET A 30 -7.44 0.22 10.17
CA MET A 30 -8.76 -0.18 9.67
C MET A 30 -8.83 -0.20 8.16
N ALA A 31 -8.03 0.65 7.53
CA ALA A 31 -7.93 0.77 6.09
C ALA A 31 -6.57 1.35 5.72
N SER A 32 -6.08 1.01 4.56
CA SER A 32 -4.91 1.66 3.96
C SER A 32 -5.22 2.09 2.54
N GLY A 33 -4.48 3.07 2.06
CA GLY A 33 -4.68 3.61 0.73
C GLY A 33 -3.51 4.40 0.21
N ALA A 34 -3.64 4.84 -1.03
CA ALA A 34 -2.63 5.68 -1.66
C ALA A 34 -3.24 6.53 -2.78
N ILE A 35 -2.57 7.64 -3.08
CA ILE A 35 -2.69 8.29 -4.39
C ILE A 35 -1.83 7.48 -5.34
N ARG A 36 -2.43 6.97 -6.40
CA ARG A 36 -1.81 6.00 -7.30
C ARG A 36 -0.85 6.68 -8.30
N ASN A 37 0.12 5.91 -8.78
CA ASN A 37 0.88 6.33 -9.96
C ASN A 37 -0.05 6.27 -11.18
N HIS A 38 -0.34 7.41 -11.76
CA HIS A 38 -1.16 7.55 -12.97
C HIS A 38 -0.32 7.84 -14.22
N ASP A 39 0.95 8.15 -14.03
CA ASP A 39 1.94 8.27 -15.10
C ASP A 39 2.55 6.89 -15.41
N LEU A 40 2.51 6.52 -16.70
CA LEU A 40 2.90 5.19 -17.17
C LEU A 40 4.40 4.90 -16.94
N GLU A 41 5.25 5.89 -17.14
CA GLU A 41 6.70 5.73 -16.98
C GLU A 41 7.07 5.58 -15.50
N SER A 42 6.48 6.39 -14.62
CA SER A 42 6.66 6.25 -13.17
C SER A 42 6.14 4.91 -12.65
N LEU A 43 5.07 4.38 -13.23
CA LEU A 43 4.53 3.08 -12.88
C LEU A 43 5.48 1.95 -13.29
N ALA A 44 5.97 1.98 -14.55
CA ALA A 44 6.92 1.01 -15.07
C ALA A 44 8.22 1.02 -14.24
N LYS A 45 8.73 2.21 -13.96
CA LYS A 45 9.95 2.38 -13.15
C LYS A 45 9.79 1.82 -11.73
N GLY A 46 8.63 2.02 -11.12
CA GLY A 46 8.34 1.43 -9.81
C GLY A 46 8.42 -0.11 -9.81
N PHE A 47 7.98 -0.76 -10.89
CA PHE A 47 8.12 -2.21 -11.03
C PHE A 47 9.57 -2.66 -11.30
N GLU A 48 10.33 -1.89 -12.08
CA GLU A 48 11.75 -2.17 -12.31
C GLU A 48 12.55 -2.15 -11.01
N VAL A 49 12.26 -1.20 -10.11
CA VAL A 49 12.90 -1.09 -8.79
C VAL A 49 12.71 -2.34 -7.95
N VAL A 50 11.56 -3.02 -8.05
CA VAL A 50 11.30 -4.27 -7.34
C VAL A 50 11.72 -5.52 -8.12
N GLY A 51 12.43 -5.36 -9.25
CA GLY A 51 13.11 -6.44 -9.96
C GLY A 51 12.35 -7.05 -11.12
N TYR A 52 11.26 -6.43 -11.60
CA TYR A 52 10.57 -6.85 -12.82
C TYR A 52 11.17 -6.17 -14.04
N THR A 53 11.26 -6.89 -15.15
CA THR A 53 11.60 -6.27 -16.43
C THR A 53 10.37 -5.54 -17.00
N ARG A 54 10.61 -4.56 -17.87
CA ARG A 54 9.52 -3.81 -18.51
C ARG A 54 8.61 -4.73 -19.31
N GLU A 55 9.18 -5.68 -20.02
CA GLU A 55 8.44 -6.66 -20.82
C GLU A 55 7.52 -7.53 -19.96
N GLU A 56 8.02 -8.02 -18.81
CA GLU A 56 7.22 -8.81 -17.87
C GLU A 56 6.05 -8.00 -17.30
N VAL A 57 6.28 -6.72 -17.00
CA VAL A 57 5.24 -5.84 -16.46
C VAL A 57 4.20 -5.55 -17.52
N GLU A 58 4.60 -5.23 -18.76
CA GLU A 58 3.68 -4.96 -19.85
C GLU A 58 2.84 -6.20 -20.22
N GLU A 59 3.39 -7.40 -20.12
CA GLU A 59 2.66 -8.65 -20.36
C GLU A 59 1.66 -8.92 -19.25
N ARG A 60 2.10 -8.90 -17.98
CA ARG A 60 1.26 -9.21 -16.80
C ARG A 60 0.16 -8.20 -16.57
N PHE A 61 0.45 -6.93 -16.80
CA PHE A 61 -0.46 -5.80 -16.56
C PHE A 61 -0.92 -5.12 -17.84
N LYS A 62 -0.96 -5.85 -18.96
CA LYS A 62 -1.30 -5.36 -20.28
C LYS A 62 -2.56 -4.48 -20.32
N SER A 63 -3.60 -4.86 -19.58
CA SER A 63 -4.86 -4.11 -19.51
C SER A 63 -4.67 -2.71 -18.94
N ILE A 64 -3.92 -2.60 -17.83
CA ILE A 64 -3.63 -1.31 -17.19
C ILE A 64 -2.75 -0.45 -18.09
N PHE A 65 -1.67 -1.01 -18.61
CA PHE A 65 -0.77 -0.30 -19.50
C PHE A 65 -1.47 0.20 -20.75
N THR A 66 -2.33 -0.62 -21.35
CA THR A 66 -3.14 -0.22 -22.51
C THR A 66 -4.10 0.92 -22.15
N ALA A 67 -4.81 0.82 -21.03
CA ALA A 67 -5.73 1.86 -20.59
C ALA A 67 -5.01 3.19 -20.31
N PHE A 68 -3.84 3.14 -19.66
CA PHE A 68 -3.09 4.35 -19.31
C PHE A 68 -2.50 5.07 -20.54
N LYS A 69 -2.26 4.36 -21.65
CA LYS A 69 -1.87 4.97 -22.94
C LYS A 69 -2.93 5.93 -23.50
N TYR A 70 -4.20 5.73 -23.15
CA TYR A 70 -5.29 6.62 -23.54
C TYR A 70 -5.50 7.80 -22.57
N GLY A 71 -4.70 7.88 -21.54
CA GLY A 71 -4.75 8.90 -20.49
C GLY A 71 -5.39 8.36 -19.22
N CYS A 72 -4.67 8.55 -18.11
CA CYS A 72 -5.13 8.17 -16.78
C CYS A 72 -5.20 9.43 -15.91
N PRO A 73 -6.36 9.79 -15.34
CA PRO A 73 -6.45 10.92 -14.43
C PRO A 73 -5.74 10.59 -13.12
N PRO A 74 -5.28 11.61 -12.37
CA PRO A 74 -4.89 11.43 -10.98
C PRO A 74 -6.03 10.75 -10.21
N HIS A 75 -5.72 9.68 -9.50
CA HIS A 75 -6.69 8.91 -8.75
C HIS A 75 -6.07 8.32 -7.49
N GLY A 76 -6.92 7.94 -6.57
CA GLY A 76 -6.54 7.28 -5.33
C GLY A 76 -7.56 6.24 -4.92
N GLY A 77 -7.26 5.51 -3.89
CA GLY A 77 -8.18 4.52 -3.37
C GLY A 77 -7.80 4.09 -1.97
N MET A 78 -8.79 3.55 -1.26
CA MET A 78 -8.64 3.03 0.09
C MET A 78 -9.25 1.63 0.15
N ALA A 79 -8.58 0.73 0.86
CA ALA A 79 -9.04 -0.64 1.09
C ALA A 79 -9.42 -0.84 2.56
N PRO A 80 -10.73 -0.76 2.93
CA PRO A 80 -11.19 -1.02 4.27
C PRO A 80 -11.10 -2.51 4.61
N GLY A 81 -10.57 -2.83 5.80
CA GLY A 81 -10.56 -4.19 6.33
C GLY A 81 -11.88 -4.55 6.99
N ILE A 82 -12.75 -5.29 6.31
CA ILE A 82 -14.07 -5.67 6.82
C ILE A 82 -13.99 -6.40 8.16
N ASP A 83 -13.08 -7.36 8.30
CA ASP A 83 -12.88 -8.09 9.56
C ASP A 83 -12.45 -7.17 10.71
N ARG A 84 -11.62 -6.16 10.41
CA ARG A 84 -11.18 -5.17 11.39
C ARG A 84 -12.31 -4.24 11.82
N ILE A 85 -13.18 -3.85 10.88
CA ILE A 85 -14.39 -3.07 11.17
C ILE A 85 -15.32 -3.88 12.08
N LEU A 86 -15.59 -5.13 11.72
CA LEU A 86 -16.40 -6.04 12.55
C LEU A 86 -15.81 -6.23 13.95
N MET A 87 -14.50 -6.31 14.06
CA MET A 87 -13.82 -6.40 15.35
C MET A 87 -14.08 -5.19 16.25
N LEU A 88 -14.24 -3.99 15.68
CA LEU A 88 -14.53 -2.79 16.47
C LEU A 88 -15.98 -2.73 16.97
N ILE A 89 -16.93 -3.16 16.15
CA ILE A 89 -18.36 -3.03 16.45
C ILE A 89 -18.93 -4.23 17.23
N THR A 90 -18.19 -5.34 17.33
CA THR A 90 -18.65 -6.54 18.03
C THR A 90 -17.94 -6.71 19.39
N PRO A 91 -18.64 -7.17 20.44
CA PRO A 91 -18.03 -7.49 21.73
C PRO A 91 -16.93 -8.56 21.66
N LEU A 92 -17.03 -9.49 20.71
CA LEU A 92 -16.05 -10.54 20.46
C LEU A 92 -14.72 -9.99 19.95
N GLY A 93 -14.74 -8.90 19.18
CA GLY A 93 -13.55 -8.24 18.66
C GLY A 93 -12.66 -7.67 19.78
N LYS A 94 -13.26 -7.12 20.83
CA LYS A 94 -12.52 -6.63 22.00
C LYS A 94 -11.75 -7.77 22.69
N LYS A 95 -12.36 -8.96 22.84
CA LYS A 95 -11.69 -10.13 23.43
C LYS A 95 -10.56 -10.65 22.57
N THR A 96 -10.73 -10.66 21.24
CA THR A 96 -9.71 -11.12 20.29
C THR A 96 -8.54 -10.14 20.22
N ALA A 97 -8.79 -8.84 20.25
CA ALA A 97 -7.75 -7.82 20.27
C ALA A 97 -6.91 -7.90 21.57
N LEU A 98 -7.55 -8.07 22.73
CA LEU A 98 -6.89 -8.28 24.02
C LEU A 98 -6.06 -9.57 24.02
N ALA A 99 -6.58 -10.66 23.47
CA ALA A 99 -5.85 -11.92 23.36
C ALA A 99 -4.62 -11.83 22.44
N LYS A 100 -4.72 -11.10 21.31
CA LYS A 100 -3.58 -10.84 20.42
C LYS A 100 -2.54 -9.94 21.10
N ALA A 101 -2.95 -8.90 21.82
CA ALA A 101 -2.06 -8.02 22.56
C ALA A 101 -1.29 -8.79 23.66
N ALA A 102 -1.99 -9.60 24.44
CA ALA A 102 -1.38 -10.44 25.47
C ALA A 102 -0.40 -11.49 24.91
N ARG A 103 -0.69 -12.04 23.72
CA ARG A 103 0.24 -12.94 23.00
C ARG A 103 1.52 -12.24 22.56
N LYS A 104 1.39 -11.01 22.05
CA LYS A 104 2.53 -10.21 21.59
C LYS A 104 3.44 -9.80 22.74
N GLU A 105 2.85 -9.54 23.91
CA GLU A 105 3.59 -9.19 25.13
C GLU A 105 4.36 -10.39 25.70
N LYS A 106 3.72 -11.56 25.74
CA LYS A 106 4.40 -12.81 26.15
C LYS A 106 5.54 -13.20 25.21
N SER A 107 5.41 -12.97 23.90
CA SER A 107 6.48 -13.22 22.92
C SER A 107 7.68 -12.29 23.11
N LYS A 108 7.47 -11.06 23.60
CA LYS A 108 8.56 -10.11 23.88
C LYS A 108 9.31 -10.41 25.18
N LEU A 109 8.66 -11.10 26.13
CA LEU A 109 9.24 -11.47 27.43
C LEU A 109 9.96 -12.82 27.39
N ALA A 110 9.76 -13.62 26.34
CA ALA A 110 10.35 -14.95 26.14
C ALA A 110 11.59 -14.95 25.20
N GLY A 111 12.00 -13.81 24.67
CA GLY A 111 13.19 -13.59 23.86
C GLY A 111 14.13 -12.60 24.50
#